data_b178d3066e4282d6c01fb0dd1cd13c73
#
_entry.id   b178d3066e4282d6c01fb0dd1cd13c73
#
_cell.length_a   1.000
_cell.length_b   1.000
_cell.length_c   1.000
_cell.angle_alpha   90.00
_cell.angle_beta   90.00
_cell.angle_gamma   90.00
#
_symmetry.space_group_name_H-M   'P 1'
#
loop_
_entity.id
_entity.type
_entity.pdbx_description
1 polymer ?
#
loop_
_entity_poly.entity_id
_entity_poly.type
_entity_poly.pdbx_seq_one_letter_code
_entity_poly.pdbx_strand_id
1 'polypeptide(L)'
;MLTHYKRLLDRIGVIEQGLGIALILLIVVSITVQVFTRYALDRPIAWVEETATYAFIWMVFVGASLGLKKGRHIFIATFGSHLSVRSAAAMRVLVWLLMLGTLVVLVQQGIKVMGVEGRSSTVSLPIELPRSLFYSLPLTLSSASMAFTTLWLLFDDLAVLRGRPSSAPAAVEPTVGPL
;
A
#
# COMPACT_ATOMS: atom_id res chain seq x y z
N MET A 1 6.24 -15.32 -19.45
CA MET A 1 5.98 -13.90 -19.16
C MET A 1 5.52 -13.67 -17.72
N LEU A 2 4.57 -14.45 -17.17
CA LEU A 2 4.08 -14.30 -15.78
C LEU A 2 5.16 -14.41 -14.71
N THR A 3 6.18 -15.26 -14.91
CA THR A 3 7.30 -15.43 -13.97
C THR A 3 8.21 -14.19 -13.85
N HIS A 4 8.44 -13.48 -14.96
CA HIS A 4 9.21 -12.23 -14.92
C HIS A 4 8.44 -11.10 -14.24
N TYR A 5 7.13 -11.02 -14.47
CA TYR A 5 6.26 -10.05 -13.83
C TYR A 5 6.20 -10.25 -12.32
N LYS A 6 6.06 -11.52 -11.87
CA LYS A 6 6.11 -11.86 -10.44
C LYS A 6 7.41 -11.43 -9.78
N ARG A 7 8.57 -11.72 -10.42
CA ARG A 7 9.88 -11.30 -9.89
C ARG A 7 10.00 -9.78 -9.75
N LEU A 8 9.40 -9.02 -10.66
CA LEU A 8 9.37 -7.54 -10.56
C LEU A 8 8.54 -7.10 -9.34
N LEU A 9 7.35 -7.65 -9.15
CA LEU A 9 6.51 -7.37 -8.00
C LEU A 9 7.19 -7.74 -6.68
N ASP A 10 7.88 -8.88 -6.64
CA ASP A 10 8.62 -9.33 -5.45
C ASP A 10 9.76 -8.34 -5.10
N ARG A 11 10.50 -7.85 -6.10
CA ARG A 11 11.55 -6.83 -5.88
C ARG A 11 10.97 -5.51 -5.38
N ILE A 12 9.88 -5.03 -5.97
CA ILE A 12 9.18 -3.83 -5.50
C ILE A 12 8.71 -4.05 -4.06
N GLY A 13 8.18 -5.22 -3.73
CA GLY A 13 7.75 -5.58 -2.38
C GLY A 13 8.88 -5.55 -1.34
N VAL A 14 10.10 -5.98 -1.71
CA VAL A 14 11.27 -5.89 -0.82
C VAL A 14 11.66 -4.44 -0.56
N ILE A 15 11.65 -3.60 -1.59
CA ILE A 15 11.95 -2.16 -1.46
C ILE A 15 10.89 -1.48 -0.57
N GLU A 16 9.60 -1.73 -0.84
CA GLU A 16 8.50 -1.19 -0.02
C GLU A 16 8.58 -1.66 1.43
N GLN A 17 8.99 -2.91 1.67
CA GLN A 17 9.17 -3.43 3.03
C GLN A 17 10.31 -2.72 3.76
N GLY A 18 11.46 -2.54 3.10
CA GLY A 18 12.60 -1.80 3.67
C GLY A 18 12.23 -0.35 3.97
N LEU A 19 11.55 0.31 3.02
CA LEU A 19 11.06 1.68 3.19
C LEU A 19 10.06 1.76 4.35
N GLY A 20 9.12 0.83 4.46
CA GLY A 20 8.15 0.79 5.55
C GLY A 20 8.81 0.67 6.93
N ILE A 21 9.82 -0.18 7.07
CA ILE A 21 10.60 -0.32 8.31
C ILE A 21 11.32 1.00 8.64
N ALA A 22 11.98 1.61 7.67
CA ALA A 22 12.68 2.88 7.86
C ALA A 22 11.71 4.00 8.28
N LEU A 23 10.53 4.08 7.67
CA LEU A 23 9.49 5.05 8.01
C LEU A 23 8.96 4.86 9.44
N ILE A 24 8.72 3.62 9.87
CA ILE A 24 8.30 3.32 11.25
C ILE A 24 9.37 3.79 12.23
N LEU A 25 10.64 3.47 11.99
CA LEU A 25 11.74 3.91 12.84
C LEU A 25 11.83 5.43 12.88
N LEU A 26 11.69 6.10 11.75
CA LEU A 26 11.68 7.55 11.66
C LEU A 26 10.53 8.16 12.48
N ILE A 27 9.33 7.60 12.42
CA ILE A 27 8.17 8.05 13.20
C ILE A 27 8.47 7.90 14.70
N VAL A 28 8.93 6.73 15.12
CA VAL A 28 9.22 6.45 16.54
C VAL A 28 10.28 7.41 17.07
N VAL A 29 11.38 7.61 16.33
CA VAL A 29 12.45 8.54 16.72
C VAL A 29 11.92 9.97 16.79
N SER A 30 11.20 10.43 15.77
CA SER A 30 10.64 11.79 15.71
C SER A 30 9.69 12.04 16.87
N ILE A 31 8.75 11.12 17.15
CA ILE A 31 7.81 11.28 18.26
C ILE A 31 8.57 11.27 19.60
N THR A 32 9.56 10.40 19.78
CA THR A 32 10.39 10.35 21.01
C THR A 32 11.11 11.68 21.22
N VAL A 33 11.75 12.21 20.19
CA VAL A 33 12.43 13.52 20.24
C VAL A 33 11.42 14.62 20.57
N GLN A 34 10.25 14.63 19.92
CA GLN A 34 9.23 15.63 20.16
C GLN A 34 8.70 15.60 21.59
N VAL A 35 8.44 14.40 22.14
CA VAL A 35 8.02 14.25 23.54
C VAL A 35 9.09 14.75 24.49
N PHE A 36 10.35 14.35 24.27
CA PHE A 36 11.47 14.76 25.10
C PHE A 36 11.66 16.28 25.08
N THR A 37 11.70 16.90 23.90
CA THR A 37 11.89 18.35 23.78
C THR A 37 10.74 19.14 24.36
N ARG A 38 9.50 18.65 24.27
CA ARG A 38 8.32 19.29 24.83
C ARG A 38 8.31 19.26 26.36
N TYR A 39 8.62 18.09 26.97
CA TYR A 39 8.44 17.90 28.41
C TYR A 39 9.73 18.09 29.23
N ALA A 40 10.90 17.84 28.66
CA ALA A 40 12.17 18.00 29.37
C ALA A 40 12.83 19.36 29.12
N LEU A 41 12.61 19.97 27.94
CA LEU A 41 13.25 21.21 27.54
C LEU A 41 12.27 22.40 27.44
N ASP A 42 10.96 22.17 27.61
CA ASP A 42 9.88 23.16 27.37
C ASP A 42 9.96 23.88 26.00
N ARG A 43 10.54 23.22 25.01
CA ARG A 43 10.77 23.77 23.65
C ARG A 43 10.31 22.77 22.59
N PRO A 44 9.02 22.77 22.22
CA PRO A 44 8.52 21.91 21.14
C PRO A 44 9.14 22.31 19.80
N ILE A 45 9.58 21.29 19.04
CA ILE A 45 10.20 21.49 17.73
C ILE A 45 9.20 21.13 16.63
N ALA A 46 8.57 22.16 16.03
CA ALA A 46 7.45 21.98 15.09
C ALA A 46 7.81 21.14 13.85
N TRP A 47 9.02 21.28 13.29
CA TRP A 47 9.43 20.52 12.12
C TRP A 47 9.58 19.00 12.38
N VAL A 48 9.85 18.59 13.62
CA VAL A 48 9.94 17.16 13.99
C VAL A 48 8.55 16.52 13.94
N GLU A 49 7.53 17.23 14.40
CA GLU A 49 6.13 16.79 14.33
C GLU A 49 5.64 16.70 12.89
N GLU A 50 5.97 17.68 12.06
CA GLU A 50 5.64 17.69 10.63
C GLU A 50 6.34 16.53 9.90
N THR A 51 7.61 16.24 10.22
CA THR A 51 8.35 15.09 9.67
C THR A 51 7.70 13.76 10.03
N ALA A 52 7.28 13.58 11.28
CA ALA A 52 6.56 12.37 11.72
C ALA A 52 5.24 12.17 10.95
N THR A 53 4.51 13.26 10.73
CA THR A 53 3.25 13.24 9.96
C THR A 53 3.49 12.81 8.51
N TYR A 54 4.49 13.35 7.86
CA TYR A 54 4.83 12.98 6.49
C TYR A 54 5.32 11.53 6.36
N ALA A 55 6.15 11.08 7.30
CA ALA A 55 6.58 9.69 7.38
C ALA A 55 5.39 8.74 7.58
N PHE A 56 4.41 9.13 8.41
CA PHE A 56 3.20 8.35 8.64
C PHE A 56 2.36 8.22 7.36
N ILE A 57 2.16 9.29 6.60
CA ILE A 57 1.42 9.27 5.34
C ILE A 57 2.09 8.29 4.36
N TRP A 58 3.39 8.40 4.16
CA TRP A 58 4.15 7.48 3.32
C TRP A 58 4.01 6.03 3.79
N MET A 59 4.13 5.78 5.10
CA MET A 59 4.02 4.45 5.69
C MET A 59 2.66 3.81 5.42
N VAL A 60 1.56 4.57 5.54
CA VAL A 60 0.20 4.06 5.30
C VAL A 60 0.04 3.59 3.86
N PHE A 61 0.44 4.40 2.88
CA PHE A 61 0.28 4.06 1.47
C PHE A 61 1.21 2.94 1.02
N VAL A 62 2.48 2.97 1.43
CA VAL A 62 3.45 1.89 1.15
C VAL A 62 3.01 0.58 1.82
N GLY A 63 2.53 0.66 3.07
CA GLY A 63 2.00 -0.49 3.81
C GLY A 63 0.78 -1.11 3.13
N ALA A 64 -0.14 -0.30 2.59
CA ALA A 64 -1.30 -0.78 1.84
C ALA A 64 -0.86 -1.55 0.57
N SER A 65 0.10 -1.00 -0.19
CA SER A 65 0.66 -1.66 -1.38
C SER A 65 1.33 -3.01 -1.03
N LEU A 66 2.14 -3.02 0.03
CA LEU A 66 2.80 -4.23 0.51
C LEU A 66 1.81 -5.28 1.00
N GLY A 67 0.74 -4.85 1.70
CA GLY A 67 -0.35 -5.71 2.17
C GLY A 67 -1.03 -6.44 1.02
N LEU A 68 -1.30 -5.75 -0.08
CA LEU A 68 -1.87 -6.36 -1.29
C LEU A 68 -0.93 -7.41 -1.90
N LYS A 69 0.37 -7.09 -2.04
CA LYS A 69 1.37 -8.01 -2.60
C LYS A 69 1.56 -9.28 -1.77
N LYS A 70 1.46 -9.17 -0.45
CA LYS A 70 1.59 -10.33 0.47
C LYS A 70 0.30 -11.14 0.62
N GLY A 71 -0.74 -10.84 -0.16
CA GLY A 71 -2.03 -11.55 -0.10
C GLY A 71 -2.77 -11.38 1.23
N ARG A 72 -2.38 -10.39 2.03
CA ARG A 72 -2.97 -10.12 3.35
C ARG A 72 -4.22 -9.25 3.29
N HIS A 73 -4.77 -8.99 2.09
CA HIS A 73 -6.10 -8.43 1.99
C HIS A 73 -7.09 -9.47 2.51
N ILE A 74 -7.93 -9.03 3.43
CA ILE A 74 -8.97 -9.84 4.06
C ILE A 74 -9.87 -10.39 2.96
N PHE A 75 -9.59 -11.62 2.54
CA PHE A 75 -10.53 -12.40 1.77
C PHE A 75 -11.56 -12.91 2.78
N ILE A 76 -12.83 -12.59 2.56
CA ILE A 76 -13.90 -13.15 3.38
C ILE A 76 -13.96 -14.64 3.05
N ALA A 77 -13.15 -15.43 3.76
CA ALA A 77 -13.06 -16.89 3.62
C ALA A 77 -14.42 -17.59 3.84
N THR A 78 -15.32 -16.91 4.54
CA THR A 78 -16.66 -17.38 4.89
C THR A 78 -17.52 -17.74 3.67
N PHE A 79 -17.36 -17.04 2.55
CA PHE A 79 -18.09 -17.36 1.31
C PHE A 79 -17.38 -18.39 0.43
N GLY A 80 -16.08 -18.61 0.62
CA GLY A 80 -15.29 -19.50 -0.24
C GLY A 80 -15.53 -20.99 0.01
N SER A 81 -15.95 -21.38 1.22
CA SER A 81 -16.14 -22.79 1.62
C SER A 81 -17.36 -23.47 0.97
N HIS A 82 -18.33 -22.71 0.48
CA HIS A 82 -19.56 -23.23 -0.14
C HIS A 82 -19.63 -23.04 -1.66
N LEU A 83 -18.64 -22.38 -2.28
CA LEU A 83 -18.62 -22.08 -3.71
C LEU A 83 -17.72 -23.06 -4.47
N SER A 84 -18.13 -23.42 -5.69
CA SER A 84 -17.26 -24.17 -6.60
C SER A 84 -15.99 -23.33 -6.93
N VAL A 85 -14.90 -24.00 -7.29
CA VAL A 85 -13.63 -23.33 -7.66
C VAL A 85 -13.84 -22.28 -8.75
N ARG A 86 -14.74 -22.52 -9.71
CA ARG A 86 -15.04 -21.58 -10.79
C ARG A 86 -15.85 -20.37 -10.32
N SER A 87 -16.87 -20.56 -9.48
CA SER A 87 -17.67 -19.46 -8.95
C SER A 87 -16.86 -18.58 -7.98
N ALA A 88 -15.99 -19.17 -7.19
CA ALA A 88 -15.04 -18.42 -6.36
C ALA A 88 -14.06 -17.58 -7.21
N ALA A 89 -13.53 -18.15 -8.30
CA ALA A 89 -12.66 -17.41 -9.21
C ALA A 89 -13.40 -16.27 -9.91
N ALA A 90 -14.65 -16.48 -10.35
CA ALA A 90 -15.47 -15.44 -10.97
C ALA A 90 -15.75 -14.28 -10.00
N MET A 91 -16.03 -14.58 -8.72
CA MET A 91 -16.22 -13.56 -7.71
C MET A 91 -14.94 -12.77 -7.45
N ARG A 92 -13.76 -13.43 -7.39
CA ARG A 92 -12.48 -12.74 -7.28
C ARG A 92 -12.20 -11.82 -8.45
N VAL A 93 -12.48 -12.27 -9.68
CA VAL A 93 -12.33 -11.45 -10.88
C VAL A 93 -13.19 -10.18 -10.78
N LEU A 94 -14.44 -10.28 -10.33
CA LEU A 94 -15.28 -9.10 -10.10
C LEU A 94 -14.65 -8.12 -9.10
N VAL A 95 -14.16 -8.64 -7.98
CA VAL A 95 -13.49 -7.82 -6.94
C VAL A 95 -12.25 -7.13 -7.50
N TRP A 96 -11.41 -7.86 -8.26
CA TRP A 96 -10.22 -7.28 -8.87
C TRP A 96 -10.54 -6.20 -9.92
N LEU A 97 -11.62 -6.36 -10.67
CA LEU A 97 -12.08 -5.35 -11.63
C LEU A 97 -12.55 -4.08 -10.92
N LEU A 98 -13.36 -4.20 -9.86
CA LEU A 98 -13.79 -3.06 -9.06
C LEU A 98 -12.61 -2.35 -8.41
N MET A 99 -11.69 -3.12 -7.83
CA MET A 99 -10.48 -2.59 -7.23
C MET A 99 -9.60 -1.87 -8.25
N LEU A 100 -9.39 -2.45 -9.43
CA LEU A 100 -8.62 -1.83 -10.50
C LEU A 100 -9.26 -0.52 -10.96
N GLY A 101 -10.59 -0.50 -11.14
CA GLY A 101 -11.33 0.72 -11.48
C GLY A 101 -11.11 1.83 -10.45
N THR A 102 -11.22 1.50 -9.16
CA THR A 102 -10.97 2.46 -8.07
C THR A 102 -9.52 2.95 -8.08
N LEU A 103 -8.54 2.07 -8.25
CA LEU A 103 -7.12 2.43 -8.28
C LEU A 103 -6.77 3.33 -9.47
N VAL A 104 -7.36 3.09 -10.64
CA VAL A 104 -7.19 3.96 -11.81
C VAL A 104 -7.72 5.36 -11.54
N VAL A 105 -8.89 5.49 -10.91
CA VAL A 105 -9.45 6.78 -10.50
C VAL A 105 -8.53 7.47 -9.49
N LEU A 106 -8.01 6.73 -8.49
CA LEU A 106 -7.09 7.29 -7.49
C LEU A 106 -5.80 7.80 -8.11
N VAL A 107 -5.21 7.07 -9.07
CA VAL A 107 -4.01 7.52 -9.80
C VAL A 107 -4.31 8.80 -10.59
N GLN A 108 -5.43 8.84 -11.32
CA GLN A 108 -5.80 10.03 -12.12
C GLN A 108 -6.04 11.26 -11.23
N GLN A 109 -6.76 11.09 -10.13
CA GLN A 109 -7.01 12.19 -9.20
C GLN A 109 -5.74 12.59 -8.45
N GLY A 110 -4.89 11.62 -8.05
CA GLY A 110 -3.61 11.87 -7.42
C GLY A 110 -2.69 12.75 -8.29
N ILE A 111 -2.63 12.50 -9.59
CA ILE A 111 -1.86 13.32 -10.55
C ILE A 111 -2.42 14.75 -10.62
N LYS A 112 -3.76 14.91 -10.65
CA LYS A 112 -4.38 16.24 -10.67
C LYS A 112 -4.11 17.01 -9.38
N VAL A 113 -4.25 16.37 -8.23
CA VAL A 113 -4.01 16.97 -6.92
C VAL A 113 -2.53 17.34 -6.76
N MET A 114 -1.61 16.53 -7.30
CA MET A 114 -0.17 16.83 -7.31
C MET A 114 0.13 18.18 -7.97
N GLY A 115 -0.58 18.54 -9.04
CA GLY A 115 -0.45 19.84 -9.71
C GLY A 115 -0.93 21.02 -8.86
N VAL A 116 -1.90 20.82 -7.98
CA VAL A 116 -2.42 21.84 -7.05
C VAL A 116 -1.51 21.95 -5.83
N GLU A 117 -1.19 20.84 -5.19
CA GLU A 117 -0.34 20.80 -3.98
C GLU A 117 1.12 21.18 -4.26
N GLY A 118 1.59 20.98 -5.50
CA GLY A 118 2.93 21.42 -5.91
C GLY A 118 3.16 22.94 -5.85
N ARG A 119 2.07 23.72 -5.74
CA ARG A 119 2.12 25.18 -5.57
C ARG A 119 2.21 25.63 -4.11
N SER A 120 2.07 24.71 -3.17
CA SER A 120 2.13 24.94 -1.73
C SER A 120 3.38 24.31 -1.17
N SER A 121 4.07 24.99 -0.27
CA SER A 121 5.26 24.48 0.43
C SER A 121 4.93 23.94 1.81
N THR A 122 5.87 23.22 2.40
CA THR A 122 5.85 22.77 3.80
C THR A 122 5.80 23.97 4.75
N VAL A 123 5.23 23.78 5.95
CA VAL A 123 4.95 24.90 6.86
C VAL A 123 6.05 25.09 7.89
N SER A 124 6.53 24.00 8.51
CA SER A 124 7.46 24.06 9.64
C SER A 124 8.84 23.49 9.32
N LEU A 125 8.99 22.80 8.19
CA LEU A 125 10.29 22.27 7.78
C LEU A 125 11.28 23.41 7.49
N PRO A 126 12.56 23.24 7.86
CA PRO A 126 13.60 24.26 7.59
C PRO A 126 13.90 24.43 6.09
N ILE A 127 13.36 23.57 5.24
CA ILE A 127 13.49 23.58 3.78
C ILE A 127 12.09 23.64 3.17
N GLU A 128 11.87 24.60 2.27
CA GLU A 128 10.60 24.71 1.53
C GLU A 128 10.52 23.59 0.47
N LEU A 129 9.75 22.56 0.73
CA LEU A 129 9.48 21.47 -0.20
C LEU A 129 8.02 21.51 -0.64
N PRO A 130 7.72 21.13 -1.91
CA PRO A 130 6.34 21.06 -2.37
C PRO A 130 5.54 20.02 -1.54
N ARG A 131 4.37 20.41 -1.06
CA ARG A 131 3.51 19.52 -0.27
C ARG A 131 3.09 18.27 -1.04
N SER A 132 3.04 18.35 -2.35
CA SER A 132 2.74 17.21 -3.23
C SER A 132 3.67 16.00 -3.01
N LEU A 133 4.93 16.21 -2.59
CA LEU A 133 5.87 15.13 -2.27
C LEU A 133 5.44 14.28 -1.08
N PHE A 134 4.66 14.85 -0.17
CA PHE A 134 4.30 14.19 1.08
C PHE A 134 2.86 13.66 1.10
N TYR A 135 1.97 14.20 0.28
CA TYR A 135 0.55 13.81 0.24
C TYR A 135 0.18 13.10 -1.06
N SER A 136 0.27 13.77 -2.19
CA SER A 136 -0.21 13.25 -3.47
C SER A 136 0.72 12.22 -4.07
N LEU A 137 2.04 12.37 -3.90
CA LEU A 137 3.03 11.45 -4.49
C LEU A 137 2.96 10.04 -3.86
N PRO A 138 2.94 9.85 -2.52
CA PRO A 138 2.80 8.52 -1.94
C PRO A 138 1.46 7.86 -2.30
N LEU A 139 0.36 8.62 -2.34
CA LEU A 139 -0.93 8.14 -2.81
C LEU A 139 -0.84 7.61 -4.25
N THR A 140 -0.29 8.41 -5.15
CA THR A 140 -0.23 8.09 -6.59
C THR A 140 0.70 6.90 -6.87
N LEU A 141 1.90 6.89 -6.27
CA LEU A 141 2.86 5.80 -6.44
C LEU A 141 2.35 4.47 -5.88
N SER A 142 1.79 4.50 -4.67
CA SER A 142 1.27 3.28 -4.05
C SER A 142 0.02 2.77 -4.76
N SER A 143 -0.88 3.65 -5.20
CA SER A 143 -2.04 3.26 -6.00
C SER A 143 -1.62 2.66 -7.34
N ALA A 144 -0.61 3.20 -8.01
CA ALA A 144 -0.05 2.63 -9.23
C ALA A 144 0.56 1.24 -8.96
N SER A 145 1.35 1.10 -7.89
CA SER A 145 1.93 -0.19 -7.49
C SER A 145 0.85 -1.24 -7.17
N MET A 146 -0.22 -0.84 -6.48
CA MET A 146 -1.38 -1.69 -6.21
C MET A 146 -2.11 -2.06 -7.50
N ALA A 147 -2.27 -1.13 -8.46
CA ALA A 147 -2.90 -1.41 -9.75
C ALA A 147 -2.12 -2.46 -10.54
N PHE A 148 -0.78 -2.38 -10.56
CA PHE A 148 0.06 -3.41 -11.17
C PHE A 148 -0.14 -4.78 -10.52
N THR A 149 -0.21 -4.82 -9.18
CA THR A 149 -0.43 -6.07 -8.44
C THR A 149 -1.83 -6.65 -8.72
N THR A 150 -2.86 -5.81 -8.70
CA THR A 150 -4.24 -6.19 -8.99
C THR A 150 -4.39 -6.72 -10.41
N LEU A 151 -3.71 -6.09 -11.37
CA LEU A 151 -3.72 -6.56 -12.76
C LEU A 151 -3.13 -7.96 -12.88
N TRP A 152 -2.04 -8.26 -12.17
CA TRP A 152 -1.46 -9.60 -12.14
C TRP A 152 -2.42 -10.63 -11.53
N LEU A 153 -3.06 -10.31 -10.41
CA LEU A 153 -4.03 -11.17 -9.73
C LEU A 153 -5.25 -11.43 -10.63
N LEU A 154 -5.72 -10.42 -11.34
CA LEU A 154 -6.79 -10.53 -12.31
C LEU A 154 -6.45 -11.52 -13.43
N PHE A 155 -5.25 -11.43 -14.01
CA PHE A 155 -4.80 -12.36 -15.05
C PHE A 155 -4.64 -13.79 -14.53
N ASP A 156 -4.18 -13.97 -13.30
CA ASP A 156 -4.05 -15.29 -12.68
C ASP A 156 -5.43 -15.94 -12.47
N ASP A 157 -6.40 -15.22 -11.91
CA ASP A 157 -7.76 -15.73 -11.71
C ASP A 157 -8.50 -15.98 -13.04
N LEU A 158 -8.27 -15.17 -14.07
CA LEU A 158 -8.79 -15.42 -15.44
C LEU A 158 -8.17 -16.71 -16.03
N ALA A 159 -6.90 -16.99 -15.73
CA ALA A 159 -6.27 -18.24 -16.16
C ALA A 159 -6.89 -19.47 -15.46
N VAL A 160 -7.23 -19.33 -14.17
CA VAL A 160 -7.97 -20.37 -13.40
C VAL A 160 -9.35 -20.63 -14.01
N LEU A 161 -10.09 -19.61 -14.41
CA LEU A 161 -11.37 -19.77 -15.08
C LEU A 161 -11.23 -20.52 -16.42
N ARG A 162 -10.08 -20.41 -17.09
CA ARG A 162 -9.74 -21.15 -18.31
C ARG A 162 -9.17 -22.55 -18.04
N GLY A 163 -9.19 -23.03 -16.79
CA GLY A 163 -8.75 -24.36 -16.40
C GLY A 163 -7.24 -24.53 -16.17
N ARG A 164 -6.49 -23.43 -16.00
CA ARG A 164 -5.08 -23.46 -15.62
C ARG A 164 -4.92 -23.45 -14.10
N PRO A 165 -3.89 -24.10 -13.52
CA PRO A 165 -3.62 -23.99 -12.09
C PRO A 165 -3.25 -22.56 -11.72
N SER A 166 -3.70 -22.09 -10.53
CA SER A 166 -3.34 -20.77 -10.00
C SER A 166 -1.85 -20.70 -9.69
N SER A 167 -1.22 -19.58 -10.02
CA SER A 167 0.17 -19.24 -9.66
C SER A 167 0.25 -18.26 -8.47
N ALA A 168 -0.90 -17.77 -8.01
CA ALA A 168 -0.97 -16.89 -6.83
C ALA A 168 -0.65 -17.68 -5.55
N PRO A 169 0.01 -17.06 -4.55
CA PRO A 169 0.19 -17.69 -3.25
C PRO A 169 -1.19 -18.01 -2.67
N ALA A 170 -1.37 -19.26 -2.22
CA ALA A 170 -2.58 -19.66 -1.52
C ALA A 170 -2.85 -18.67 -0.39
N ALA A 171 -4.09 -18.18 -0.29
CA ALA A 171 -4.51 -17.40 0.85
C ALA A 171 -4.13 -18.21 2.10
N VAL A 172 -3.42 -17.55 3.02
CA VAL A 172 -2.99 -18.19 4.27
C VAL A 172 -4.24 -18.77 4.93
N GLU A 173 -4.38 -20.09 4.90
CA GLU A 173 -5.41 -20.75 5.70
C GLU A 173 -5.22 -20.29 7.15
N PRO A 174 -6.28 -19.84 7.82
CA PRO A 174 -6.20 -19.60 9.25
C PRO A 174 -5.83 -20.95 9.90
N THR A 175 -4.63 -21.05 10.45
CA THR A 175 -4.26 -22.15 11.33
C THR A 175 -5.14 -22.04 12.58
N VAL A 176 -6.34 -22.57 12.50
CA VAL A 176 -7.14 -22.88 13.67
C VAL A 176 -6.46 -24.11 14.27
N GLY A 177 -5.57 -23.87 15.23
CA GLY A 177 -5.05 -24.95 16.06
C GLY A 177 -6.22 -25.66 16.75
N PRO A 178 -6.13 -26.98 16.96
CA PRO A 178 -7.16 -27.71 17.73
C PRO A 178 -7.20 -27.12 19.14
N LEU A 179 -8.42 -26.76 19.59
CA LEU A 179 -8.74 -26.41 20.98
C LEU A 179 -8.60 -27.64 21.87
#